data_18c285837d7540420830dbd7a2593660
#
_entry.id   18c285837d7540420830dbd7a2593660
#
_cell.length_a   1.000
_cell.length_b   1.000
_cell.length_c   1.000
_cell.angle_alpha   90.00
_cell.angle_beta   90.00
_cell.angle_gamma   90.00
#
_symmetry.space_group_name_H-M   'P 1'
#
loop_
_entity.id
_entity.type
_entity.pdbx_description
1 polymer ?
#
loop_
_entity_poly.entity_id
_entity_poly.type
_entity_poly.pdbx_seq_one_letter_code
_entity_poly.pdbx_strand_id
1 'polypeptide(L)'
;MAGSAKPSPIPDSYRRVTPCLTVQGAAKALEFYAGVFGATERMRFPGPGGTIAHAEIQIGDSVVIVEDEDPQRGTKAPPPGGLPGSPTSLFIYVEDVDAVIARAVELGAMVQRPAENQFYGDRDGHVIDPFGHGWTVASHVEDVTPDEMMRRMAELFG
;
A
#
# COMPACT_ATOMS: atom_id res chain seq x y z
N MET A 1 -30.11 22.47 -25.87
CA MET A 1 -29.16 21.39 -25.55
C MET A 1 -28.18 21.92 -24.54
N ALA A 2 -28.20 21.39 -23.35
CA ALA A 2 -27.18 21.75 -22.35
C ALA A 2 -25.86 21.13 -22.81
N GLY A 3 -24.91 21.96 -23.23
CA GLY A 3 -23.56 21.53 -23.51
C GLY A 3 -22.97 20.93 -22.20
N SER A 4 -22.59 19.65 -22.20
CA SER A 4 -21.91 19.08 -21.07
C SER A 4 -20.63 19.87 -20.84
N ALA A 5 -20.45 20.41 -19.64
CA ALA A 5 -19.23 21.10 -19.27
C ALA A 5 -18.04 20.14 -19.52
N LYS A 6 -16.96 20.66 -20.10
CA LYS A 6 -15.76 19.87 -20.34
C LYS A 6 -15.28 19.32 -18.99
N PRO A 7 -15.02 17.99 -18.88
CA PRO A 7 -14.60 17.42 -17.62
C PRO A 7 -13.24 17.98 -17.17
N SER A 8 -13.03 18.03 -15.87
CA SER A 8 -11.70 18.38 -15.33
C SER A 8 -10.68 17.31 -15.74
N PRO A 9 -9.50 17.74 -16.25
CA PRO A 9 -8.44 16.79 -16.59
C PRO A 9 -7.86 16.07 -15.38
N ILE A 10 -8.12 16.57 -14.18
CA ILE A 10 -7.73 15.96 -12.92
C ILE A 10 -9.00 15.73 -12.12
N PRO A 11 -9.47 14.46 -12.01
CA PRO A 11 -10.69 14.16 -11.26
C PRO A 11 -10.51 14.42 -9.77
N ASP A 12 -11.52 15.03 -9.13
CA ASP A 12 -11.48 15.37 -7.69
C ASP A 12 -11.47 14.13 -6.78
N SER A 13 -11.93 12.99 -7.29
CA SER A 13 -11.99 11.74 -6.54
C SER A 13 -10.67 10.98 -6.44
N TYR A 14 -9.59 11.48 -7.07
CA TYR A 14 -8.25 10.88 -7.06
C TYR A 14 -7.21 11.87 -6.55
N ARG A 15 -6.18 11.33 -5.92
CA ARG A 15 -4.95 12.06 -5.65
C ARG A 15 -4.10 12.12 -6.93
N ARG A 16 -3.13 13.04 -7.00
CA ARG A 16 -2.23 13.17 -8.16
C ARG A 16 -1.47 11.90 -8.46
N VAL A 17 -1.06 11.20 -7.42
CA VAL A 17 -0.37 9.91 -7.52
C VAL A 17 -1.29 8.84 -6.95
N THR A 18 -1.62 7.85 -7.76
CA THR A 18 -2.44 6.69 -7.38
C THR A 18 -1.60 5.43 -7.62
N PRO A 19 -1.24 4.69 -6.56
CA PRO A 19 -0.51 3.44 -6.73
C PRO A 19 -1.33 2.43 -7.55
N CYS A 20 -0.65 1.68 -8.40
CA CYS A 20 -1.23 0.56 -9.13
C CYS A 20 -0.43 -0.70 -8.79
N LEU A 21 -1.11 -1.67 -8.17
CA LEU A 21 -0.52 -2.93 -7.75
C LEU A 21 -0.94 -4.03 -8.71
N THR A 22 0.03 -4.55 -9.44
CA THR A 22 -0.16 -5.77 -10.24
C THR A 22 0.09 -6.98 -9.36
N VAL A 23 -0.87 -7.91 -9.33
CA VAL A 23 -0.84 -9.07 -8.45
C VAL A 23 -1.21 -10.36 -9.20
N GLN A 24 -0.91 -11.50 -8.61
CA GLN A 24 -1.51 -12.78 -8.99
C GLN A 24 -2.66 -13.08 -8.02
N GLY A 25 -3.91 -13.07 -8.50
CA GLY A 25 -5.09 -13.30 -7.70
C GLY A 25 -5.64 -12.01 -7.07
N ALA A 26 -6.00 -11.03 -7.91
CA ALA A 26 -6.50 -9.73 -7.45
C ALA A 26 -7.74 -9.83 -6.55
N ALA A 27 -8.63 -10.79 -6.76
CA ALA A 27 -9.78 -11.02 -5.89
C ALA A 27 -9.35 -11.28 -4.43
N LYS A 28 -8.35 -12.14 -4.23
CA LYS A 28 -7.78 -12.42 -2.90
C LYS A 28 -7.00 -11.22 -2.33
N ALA A 29 -6.34 -10.45 -3.20
CA ALA A 29 -5.66 -9.24 -2.79
C ALA A 29 -6.64 -8.19 -2.23
N LEU A 30 -7.79 -8.01 -2.87
CA LEU A 30 -8.84 -7.13 -2.37
C LEU A 30 -9.35 -7.55 -0.99
N GLU A 31 -9.55 -8.85 -0.76
CA GLU A 31 -9.94 -9.40 0.54
C GLU A 31 -8.84 -9.14 1.60
N PHE A 32 -7.58 -9.35 1.25
CA PHE A 32 -6.44 -9.08 2.13
C PHE A 32 -6.39 -7.61 2.55
N TYR A 33 -6.44 -6.68 1.59
CA TYR A 33 -6.37 -5.25 1.89
C TYR A 33 -7.59 -4.75 2.67
N ALA A 34 -8.77 -5.32 2.43
CA ALA A 34 -9.94 -5.06 3.26
C ALA A 34 -9.74 -5.55 4.69
N GLY A 35 -9.21 -6.75 4.88
CA GLY A 35 -9.00 -7.36 6.20
C GLY A 35 -7.86 -6.73 7.02
N VAL A 36 -6.84 -6.17 6.36
CA VAL A 36 -5.65 -5.59 7.03
C VAL A 36 -5.77 -4.09 7.20
N PHE A 37 -6.13 -3.37 6.13
CA PHE A 37 -6.12 -1.90 6.11
C PHE A 37 -7.52 -1.29 6.16
N GLY A 38 -8.57 -2.11 6.27
CA GLY A 38 -9.94 -1.60 6.21
C GLY A 38 -10.31 -1.01 4.85
N ALA A 39 -9.67 -1.48 3.78
CA ALA A 39 -9.94 -1.01 2.44
C ALA A 39 -11.39 -1.31 2.03
N THR A 40 -12.00 -0.35 1.33
CA THR A 40 -13.34 -0.52 0.72
C THR A 40 -13.21 -0.52 -0.79
N GLU A 41 -13.91 -1.43 -1.44
CA GLU A 41 -13.92 -1.50 -2.91
C GLU A 41 -14.75 -0.36 -3.49
N ARG A 42 -14.19 0.34 -4.47
CA ARG A 42 -14.87 1.42 -5.20
C ARG A 42 -15.48 0.93 -6.51
N MET A 43 -14.74 0.10 -7.22
CA MET A 43 -15.17 -0.47 -8.49
C MET A 43 -14.33 -1.71 -8.83
N ARG A 44 -14.88 -2.54 -9.73
CA ARG A 44 -14.22 -3.74 -10.24
C ARG A 44 -14.67 -4.01 -11.67
N PHE A 45 -13.71 -4.24 -12.56
CA PHE A 45 -13.96 -4.69 -13.92
C PHE A 45 -13.37 -6.08 -14.12
N PRO A 46 -14.17 -7.06 -14.61
CA PRO A 46 -13.67 -8.40 -14.86
C PRO A 46 -12.71 -8.43 -16.06
N GLY A 47 -11.76 -9.33 -15.99
CA GLY A 47 -10.85 -9.69 -17.07
C GLY A 47 -11.12 -11.09 -17.61
N PRO A 48 -10.32 -11.54 -18.57
CA PRO A 48 -10.43 -12.89 -19.13
C PRO A 48 -10.19 -13.97 -18.05
N GLY A 49 -10.91 -15.10 -18.16
CA GLY A 49 -10.65 -16.26 -17.33
C GLY A 49 -10.92 -16.09 -15.83
N GLY A 50 -11.80 -15.17 -15.45
CA GLY A 50 -12.11 -14.90 -14.04
C GLY A 50 -11.11 -14.00 -13.31
N THR A 51 -10.18 -13.40 -14.05
CA THR A 51 -9.26 -12.37 -13.53
C THR A 51 -9.97 -11.04 -13.31
N ILE A 52 -9.32 -10.14 -12.63
CA ILE A 52 -9.74 -8.73 -12.47
C ILE A 52 -8.84 -7.87 -13.33
N ALA A 53 -9.41 -7.26 -14.37
CA ALA A 53 -8.66 -6.37 -15.24
C ALA A 53 -8.34 -5.03 -14.58
N HIS A 54 -9.19 -4.57 -13.68
CA HIS A 54 -9.03 -3.32 -12.94
C HIS A 54 -9.95 -3.32 -11.73
N ALA A 55 -9.41 -3.02 -10.57
CA ALA A 55 -10.19 -2.71 -9.38
C ALA A 55 -9.60 -1.50 -8.68
N GLU A 56 -10.43 -0.80 -7.94
CA GLU A 56 -10.01 0.32 -7.10
C GLU A 56 -10.50 0.11 -5.68
N ILE A 57 -9.61 0.37 -4.74
CA ILE A 57 -9.91 0.36 -3.32
C ILE A 57 -9.61 1.72 -2.69
N GLN A 58 -10.37 2.05 -1.67
CA GLN A 58 -10.17 3.23 -0.85
C GLN A 58 -9.57 2.79 0.49
N ILE A 59 -8.41 3.35 0.84
CA ILE A 59 -7.78 3.18 2.15
C ILE A 59 -7.66 4.57 2.77
N GLY A 60 -8.45 4.87 3.80
CA GLY A 60 -8.50 6.22 4.35
C GLY A 60 -8.84 7.24 3.27
N ASP A 61 -7.94 8.17 2.99
CA ASP A 61 -8.08 9.20 1.95
C ASP A 61 -7.39 8.84 0.62
N SER A 62 -6.84 7.64 0.50
CA SER A 62 -6.04 7.21 -0.64
C SER A 62 -6.76 6.16 -1.48
N VAL A 63 -6.62 6.28 -2.79
CA VAL A 63 -7.08 5.27 -3.76
C VAL A 63 -5.88 4.43 -4.18
N VAL A 64 -6.08 3.13 -4.24
CA VAL A 64 -5.11 2.17 -4.79
C VAL A 64 -5.79 1.35 -5.87
N ILE A 65 -5.14 1.23 -7.02
CA ILE A 65 -5.57 0.35 -8.12
C ILE A 65 -4.97 -1.03 -7.87
N VAL A 66 -5.78 -2.06 -8.07
CA VAL A 66 -5.34 -3.46 -7.98
C VAL A 66 -5.80 -4.20 -9.23
N GLU A 67 -4.88 -4.87 -9.90
CA GLU A 67 -5.16 -5.60 -11.12
C GLU A 67 -4.40 -6.93 -11.17
N ASP A 68 -4.99 -7.94 -11.81
CA ASP A 68 -4.25 -9.15 -12.13
C ASP A 68 -3.19 -8.87 -13.20
N GLU A 69 -2.08 -9.60 -13.15
CA GLU A 69 -1.07 -9.52 -14.19
C GLU A 69 -1.65 -9.85 -15.57
N ASP A 70 -1.19 -9.13 -16.57
CA ASP A 70 -1.59 -9.32 -17.97
C ASP A 70 -0.35 -9.30 -18.87
N PRO A 71 0.15 -10.48 -19.28
CA PRO A 71 1.31 -10.58 -20.16
C PRO A 71 1.13 -9.89 -21.51
N GLN A 72 -0.09 -9.79 -22.02
CA GLN A 72 -0.39 -9.12 -23.28
C GLN A 72 -0.23 -7.60 -23.17
N ARG A 73 -0.49 -7.04 -21.99
CA ARG A 73 -0.28 -5.63 -21.68
C ARG A 73 1.11 -5.34 -21.09
N GLY A 74 1.91 -6.39 -20.90
CA GLY A 74 3.25 -6.27 -20.33
C GLY A 74 3.30 -6.05 -18.83
N THR A 75 2.20 -6.28 -18.10
CA THR A 75 2.17 -6.18 -16.65
C THR A 75 2.48 -7.53 -16.01
N LYS A 76 3.29 -7.51 -14.95
CA LYS A 76 3.70 -8.70 -14.23
C LYS A 76 3.70 -8.44 -12.72
N ALA A 77 3.15 -9.39 -12.00
CA ALA A 77 3.20 -9.36 -10.53
C ALA A 77 4.60 -9.73 -10.02
N PRO A 78 5.00 -9.20 -8.84
CA PRO A 78 6.21 -9.69 -8.17
C PRO A 78 6.02 -11.16 -7.75
N PRO A 79 7.12 -11.91 -7.57
CA PRO A 79 7.04 -13.27 -7.05
C PRO A 79 6.53 -13.27 -5.59
N PRO A 80 6.02 -14.41 -5.09
CA PRO A 80 5.78 -14.59 -3.67
C PRO A 80 7.03 -14.26 -2.86
N GLY A 81 6.86 -13.51 -1.77
CA GLY A 81 8.00 -13.03 -0.96
C GLY A 81 8.64 -11.73 -1.47
N GLY A 82 8.13 -11.19 -2.57
CA GLY A 82 8.58 -9.92 -3.13
C GLY A 82 9.86 -10.05 -3.98
N LEU A 83 10.23 -8.95 -4.60
CA LEU A 83 11.51 -8.83 -5.33
C LEU A 83 12.62 -8.49 -4.34
N PRO A 84 13.74 -9.22 -4.32
CA PRO A 84 14.90 -8.83 -3.54
C PRO A 84 15.35 -7.43 -3.93
N GLY A 85 15.46 -6.53 -2.93
CA GLY A 85 15.87 -5.15 -3.17
C GLY A 85 14.88 -4.35 -4.05
N SER A 86 13.58 -4.59 -3.92
CA SER A 86 12.56 -3.81 -4.66
C SER A 86 12.79 -2.32 -4.47
N PRO A 87 12.84 -1.55 -5.57
CA PRO A 87 13.06 -0.11 -5.50
C PRO A 87 11.80 0.66 -5.06
N THR A 88 10.66 -0.02 -4.94
CA THR A 88 9.37 0.58 -4.60
C THR A 88 8.72 -0.17 -3.45
N SER A 89 8.24 0.58 -2.48
CA SER A 89 7.37 0.11 -1.40
C SER A 89 6.29 1.15 -1.13
N LEU A 90 5.22 0.72 -0.47
CA LEU A 90 4.19 1.63 -0.02
C LEU A 90 4.41 1.94 1.46
N PHE A 91 4.10 3.18 1.84
CA PHE A 91 4.14 3.63 3.21
C PHE A 91 2.72 4.01 3.63
N ILE A 92 2.24 3.44 4.73
CA ILE A 92 0.89 3.68 5.24
C ILE A 92 0.93 4.07 6.71
N TYR A 93 0.22 5.14 7.05
CA TYR A 93 -0.08 5.47 8.44
C TYR A 93 -1.37 4.79 8.88
N VAL A 94 -1.31 4.17 10.07
CA VAL A 94 -2.43 3.50 10.74
C VAL A 94 -2.48 3.92 12.20
N GLU A 95 -3.62 3.72 12.85
CA GLU A 95 -3.78 4.09 14.27
C GLU A 95 -2.99 3.18 15.21
N ASP A 96 -2.91 1.88 14.92
CA ASP A 96 -2.20 0.89 15.74
C ASP A 96 -1.35 -0.01 14.83
N VAL A 97 -0.07 0.32 14.73
CA VAL A 97 0.88 -0.41 13.86
C VAL A 97 1.04 -1.87 14.29
N ASP A 98 1.07 -2.14 15.58
CA ASP A 98 1.26 -3.51 16.09
C ASP A 98 0.07 -4.40 15.74
N ALA A 99 -1.15 -3.90 15.93
CA ALA A 99 -2.38 -4.61 15.59
C ALA A 99 -2.50 -4.87 14.08
N VAL A 100 -2.16 -3.87 13.26
CA VAL A 100 -2.21 -4.00 11.78
C VAL A 100 -1.19 -5.01 11.28
N ILE A 101 0.05 -4.98 11.78
CA ILE A 101 1.08 -5.96 11.39
C ILE A 101 0.67 -7.36 11.84
N ALA A 102 0.17 -7.53 13.06
CA ALA A 102 -0.31 -8.81 13.53
C ALA A 102 -1.43 -9.37 12.63
N ARG A 103 -2.37 -8.53 12.25
CA ARG A 103 -3.45 -8.90 11.33
C ARG A 103 -2.93 -9.25 9.93
N ALA A 104 -1.95 -8.51 9.42
CA ALA A 104 -1.32 -8.82 8.15
C ALA A 104 -0.68 -10.21 8.16
N VAL A 105 0.03 -10.55 9.24
CA VAL A 105 0.66 -11.87 9.42
C VAL A 105 -0.39 -12.99 9.49
N GLU A 106 -1.48 -12.80 10.23
CA GLU A 106 -2.59 -13.76 10.27
C GLU A 106 -3.14 -14.06 8.88
N LEU A 107 -3.16 -13.06 7.99
CA LEU A 107 -3.64 -13.18 6.61
C LEU A 107 -2.54 -13.51 5.59
N GLY A 108 -1.35 -13.88 6.05
CA GLY A 108 -0.30 -14.45 5.22
C GLY A 108 0.85 -13.52 4.84
N ALA A 109 0.93 -12.31 5.37
CA ALA A 109 2.08 -11.44 5.17
C ALA A 109 3.31 -11.94 5.94
N MET A 110 4.49 -11.59 5.44
CA MET A 110 5.77 -11.88 6.10
C MET A 110 6.35 -10.59 6.69
N VAL A 111 6.76 -10.64 7.96
CA VAL A 111 7.48 -9.54 8.58
C VAL A 111 8.92 -9.54 8.07
N GLN A 112 9.30 -8.47 7.40
CA GLN A 112 10.67 -8.25 6.97
C GLN A 112 11.45 -7.46 8.02
N ARG A 113 10.80 -6.49 8.68
CA ARG A 113 11.32 -5.73 9.81
C ARG A 113 10.20 -5.54 10.83
N PRO A 114 10.42 -5.97 12.10
CA PRO A 114 9.40 -5.78 13.15
C PRO A 114 9.14 -4.31 13.45
N ALA A 115 7.99 -4.02 14.06
CA ALA A 115 7.66 -2.67 14.47
C ALA A 115 8.56 -2.21 15.63
N GLU A 116 9.21 -1.08 15.44
CA GLU A 116 10.11 -0.43 16.39
C GLU A 116 9.88 1.08 16.38
N ASN A 117 10.16 1.73 17.50
CA ASN A 117 10.15 3.18 17.57
C ASN A 117 11.39 3.72 16.85
N GLN A 118 11.15 4.66 15.95
CA GLN A 118 12.18 5.27 15.12
C GLN A 118 12.59 6.64 15.68
N PHE A 119 13.80 7.06 15.39
CA PHE A 119 14.35 8.33 15.85
C PHE A 119 13.55 9.56 15.36
N TYR A 120 12.81 9.41 14.28
CA TYR A 120 12.01 10.47 13.67
C TYR A 120 10.58 10.58 14.21
N GLY A 121 10.22 9.79 15.20
CA GLY A 121 8.94 9.93 15.92
C GLY A 121 7.83 9.01 15.48
N ASP A 122 8.09 8.07 14.60
CA ASP A 122 7.15 7.02 14.23
C ASP A 122 7.51 5.70 14.90
N ARG A 123 6.49 4.87 15.11
CA ARG A 123 6.68 3.44 15.32
C ARG A 123 6.29 2.75 14.04
N ASP A 124 7.24 2.07 13.40
CA ASP A 124 7.00 1.42 12.11
C ASP A 124 7.65 0.05 12.00
N GLY A 125 7.08 -0.75 11.10
CA GLY A 125 7.60 -2.04 10.68
C GLY A 125 7.39 -2.23 9.18
N HIS A 126 8.04 -3.23 8.61
CA HIS A 126 7.93 -3.55 7.19
C HIS A 126 7.46 -4.98 6.99
N VAL A 127 6.44 -5.13 6.16
CA VAL A 127 5.88 -6.43 5.79
C VAL A 127 5.87 -6.58 4.27
N ILE A 128 6.00 -7.83 3.83
CA ILE A 128 5.71 -8.21 2.43
C ILE A 128 4.35 -8.89 2.44
N ASP A 129 3.42 -8.36 1.66
CA ASP A 129 2.09 -8.96 1.54
C ASP A 129 2.13 -10.30 0.77
N PRO A 130 1.06 -11.11 0.81
CA PRO A 130 1.04 -12.40 0.12
C PRO A 130 1.18 -12.31 -1.40
N PHE A 131 1.09 -11.11 -1.95
CA PHE A 131 1.16 -10.83 -3.40
C PHE A 131 2.51 -10.25 -3.82
N GLY A 132 3.45 -10.13 -2.87
CA GLY A 132 4.82 -9.72 -3.11
C GLY A 132 5.10 -8.22 -3.03
N HIS A 133 4.15 -7.42 -2.59
CA HIS A 133 4.34 -5.98 -2.39
C HIS A 133 4.79 -5.66 -0.97
N GLY A 134 5.76 -4.73 -0.85
CA GLY A 134 6.29 -4.26 0.42
C GLY A 134 5.52 -3.07 0.98
N TRP A 135 5.20 -3.14 2.28
CA TRP A 135 4.50 -2.11 3.02
C TRP A 135 5.26 -1.73 4.27
N THR A 136 5.61 -0.46 4.41
CA THR A 136 5.97 0.10 5.71
C THR A 136 4.70 0.58 6.38
N VAL A 137 4.38 -0.04 7.50
CA VAL A 137 3.20 0.29 8.31
C VAL A 137 3.67 1.10 9.50
N ALA A 138 3.11 2.27 9.71
CA ALA A 138 3.55 3.21 10.72
C ALA A 138 2.40 3.83 11.52
N SER A 139 2.71 4.16 12.76
CA SER A 139 1.90 5.06 13.60
C SER A 139 2.79 6.19 14.10
N HIS A 140 2.31 7.43 13.99
CA HIS A 140 3.03 8.58 14.55
C HIS A 140 2.86 8.59 16.06
N VAL A 141 3.96 8.54 16.81
CA VAL A 141 3.95 8.38 18.26
C VAL A 141 4.61 9.54 19.02
N GLU A 142 5.38 10.37 18.32
CA GLU A 142 6.10 11.49 18.91
C GLU A 142 6.31 12.59 17.88
N ASP A 143 6.01 13.85 18.24
CA ASP A 143 6.41 15.00 17.44
C ASP A 143 7.88 15.32 17.69
N VAL A 144 8.71 15.16 16.66
CA VAL A 144 10.15 15.41 16.73
C VAL A 144 10.52 16.57 15.82
N THR A 145 11.21 17.58 16.36
CA THR A 145 11.69 18.70 15.54
C THR A 145 12.79 18.25 14.59
N PRO A 146 12.98 18.93 13.43
CA PRO A 146 14.08 18.61 12.52
C PRO A 146 15.47 18.62 13.19
N ASP A 147 15.73 19.58 14.08
CA ASP A 147 17.01 19.68 14.80
C ASP A 147 17.23 18.48 15.74
N GLU A 148 16.20 18.09 16.47
CA GLU A 148 16.25 16.90 17.33
C GLU A 148 16.39 15.61 16.50
N MET A 149 15.75 15.54 15.36
CA MET A 149 15.89 14.42 14.43
C MET A 149 17.34 14.27 13.95
N MET A 150 17.96 15.38 13.56
CA MET A 150 19.37 15.41 13.16
C MET A 150 20.31 15.01 14.30
N ARG A 151 20.05 15.46 15.52
CA ARG A 151 20.84 15.09 16.69
C ARG A 151 20.76 13.57 16.97
N ARG A 152 19.53 13.01 17.00
CA ARG A 152 19.31 11.58 17.20
C ARG A 152 19.96 10.73 16.10
N MET A 153 19.86 11.19 14.85
CA MET A 153 20.50 10.52 13.73
C MET A 153 22.02 10.48 13.86
N ALA A 154 22.63 11.58 14.27
CA ALA A 154 24.08 11.65 14.51
C ALA A 154 24.53 10.71 15.63
N GLU A 155 23.74 10.52 16.68
CA GLU A 155 24.04 9.57 17.76
C GLU A 155 23.97 8.11 17.32
N LEU A 156 23.07 7.79 16.37
CA LEU A 156 22.89 6.42 15.87
C LEU A 156 23.90 6.03 14.80
N PHE A 157 24.33 6.97 13.97
CA PHE A 157 25.13 6.70 12.77
C PHE A 157 26.47 7.47 12.72
N GLY A 158 26.74 8.29 13.75
CA GLY A 158 27.94 9.13 13.85
C GLY A 158 29.22 8.44 14.32
#